data_f1a63d9b3e67f14d393f7fb2b31dfecd
#
_entry.id   f1a63d9b3e67f14d393f7fb2b31dfecd
#
_cell.length_a   1.000
_cell.length_b   1.000
_cell.length_c   1.000
_cell.angle_alpha   90.00
_cell.angle_beta   90.00
_cell.angle_gamma   90.00
#
_symmetry.space_group_name_H-M   'P 1'
#
loop_
_entity.id
_entity.type
_entity.pdbx_description
1 polymer ?
#
loop_
_entity_poly.entity_id
_entity_poly.type
_entity_poly.pdbx_seq_one_letter_code
_entity_poly.pdbx_strand_id
1 'polypeptide(L)'
;MIAPDATLSDCRLADGVLVINLDHRPERMAQFEKMARPLGLFQGWQRIAAVNGVDIPGYGKPPWFRNGKRDKCWAGRAGCTLSHRKAIEHARDMGWSSVLILEDDIQLGAGFETSARDFLNRTAACADTWGACFLGLSKQVGPSRKLIDLDNARATYEIFGCIGAFAYILKRESFDWILANLPSPESVWTWISRHRAIDRWYARNLSRRCVVHAVSPNLIGHYSSFSDIGQRAGANLVIEDCGSNSHDPLRDCGKTAFVMRCRLLRGRFQLARIANELRGALKRIRGL
;
A
#
# COMPACT_ATOMS: atom_id res chain seq x y z
N MET A 1 -13.64 -13.06 -20.89
CA MET A 1 -14.08 -14.33 -20.26
C MET A 1 -12.90 -15.27 -20.31
N ILE A 2 -12.31 -15.60 -19.18
CA ILE A 2 -11.33 -16.70 -19.08
C ILE A 2 -12.16 -17.97 -19.29
N ALA A 3 -11.68 -18.89 -20.14
CA ALA A 3 -12.37 -20.13 -20.42
C ALA A 3 -12.67 -20.91 -19.13
N PRO A 4 -13.80 -21.61 -19.00
CA PRO A 4 -14.20 -22.29 -17.76
C PRO A 4 -13.23 -23.40 -17.30
N ASP A 5 -12.27 -23.80 -18.12
CA ASP A 5 -11.29 -24.87 -17.84
C ASP A 5 -9.87 -24.36 -17.52
N ALA A 6 -9.65 -23.04 -17.33
CA ALA A 6 -8.37 -22.55 -16.87
C ALA A 6 -8.10 -23.06 -15.45
N THR A 7 -7.08 -23.90 -15.30
CA THR A 7 -6.65 -24.39 -13.99
C THR A 7 -6.20 -23.23 -13.11
N LEU A 8 -6.33 -23.33 -11.80
CA LEU A 8 -5.90 -22.31 -10.81
C LEU A 8 -4.45 -21.83 -11.03
N SER A 9 -3.62 -22.69 -11.66
CA SER A 9 -2.22 -22.40 -11.99
C SER A 9 -2.03 -21.25 -12.99
N ASP A 10 -3.04 -20.92 -13.78
CA ASP A 10 -2.92 -19.93 -14.86
C ASP A 10 -3.46 -18.54 -14.48
N CYS A 11 -4.12 -18.43 -13.34
CA CYS A 11 -4.67 -17.15 -12.85
C CYS A 11 -3.64 -16.45 -11.94
N ARG A 12 -3.07 -15.33 -12.40
CA ARG A 12 -2.17 -14.48 -11.61
C ARG A 12 -2.82 -13.14 -11.32
N LEU A 13 -2.65 -12.64 -10.10
CA LEU A 13 -3.13 -11.30 -9.70
C LEU A 13 -2.31 -10.18 -10.35
N ALA A 14 -1.06 -10.46 -10.71
CA ALA A 14 -0.15 -9.56 -11.40
C ALA A 14 0.94 -10.37 -12.11
N ASP A 15 1.73 -9.74 -13.00
CA ASP A 15 2.84 -10.41 -13.69
C ASP A 15 3.94 -10.86 -12.72
N GLY A 16 4.16 -10.08 -11.66
CA GLY A 16 5.06 -10.43 -10.58
C GLY A 16 4.42 -10.26 -9.21
N VAL A 17 4.85 -11.08 -8.26
CA VAL A 17 4.47 -11.00 -6.85
C VAL A 17 5.72 -10.81 -6.01
N LEU A 18 5.77 -9.75 -5.24
CA LEU A 18 6.89 -9.40 -4.37
C LEU A 18 6.45 -9.36 -2.91
N VAL A 19 7.25 -9.99 -2.05
CA VAL A 19 7.03 -10.02 -0.61
C VAL A 19 8.17 -9.30 0.09
N ILE A 20 7.85 -8.22 0.78
CA ILE A 20 8.81 -7.43 1.55
C ILE A 20 8.97 -8.06 2.93
N ASN A 21 10.20 -8.47 3.28
CA ASN A 21 10.49 -9.11 4.56
C ASN A 21 11.87 -8.69 5.08
N LEU A 22 11.96 -8.38 6.37
CA LEU A 22 13.21 -8.09 7.06
C LEU A 22 14.04 -9.35 7.29
N ASP A 23 15.36 -9.28 7.07
CA ASP A 23 16.26 -10.45 7.19
C ASP A 23 16.24 -11.07 8.58
N HIS A 24 15.99 -10.27 9.61
CA HIS A 24 15.90 -10.74 11.00
C HIS A 24 14.51 -11.24 11.40
N ARG A 25 13.60 -11.42 10.42
CA ARG A 25 12.24 -11.96 10.60
C ARG A 25 11.98 -13.20 9.74
N PRO A 26 12.85 -14.23 9.83
CA PRO A 26 12.68 -15.45 9.05
C PRO A 26 11.39 -16.22 9.40
N GLU A 27 10.91 -16.09 10.64
CA GLU A 27 9.67 -16.71 11.09
C GLU A 27 8.44 -16.19 10.34
N ARG A 28 8.40 -14.88 10.01
CA ARG A 28 7.32 -14.31 9.21
C ARG A 28 7.36 -14.80 7.78
N MET A 29 8.57 -14.92 7.21
CA MET A 29 8.73 -15.46 5.87
C MET A 29 8.26 -16.91 5.79
N ALA A 30 8.62 -17.75 6.76
CA ALA A 30 8.17 -19.13 6.84
C ALA A 30 6.63 -19.24 6.98
N GLN A 31 6.00 -18.33 7.72
CA GLN A 31 4.55 -18.26 7.85
C GLN A 31 3.89 -17.84 6.53
N PHE A 32 4.45 -16.83 5.84
CA PHE A 32 4.00 -16.44 4.51
C PHE A 32 4.10 -17.61 3.52
N GLU A 33 5.24 -18.30 3.46
CA GLU A 33 5.46 -19.46 2.57
C GLU A 33 4.43 -20.56 2.80
N LYS A 34 4.17 -20.89 4.06
CA LYS A 34 3.16 -21.90 4.42
C LYS A 34 1.77 -21.53 3.92
N MET A 35 1.41 -20.25 4.02
CA MET A 35 0.14 -19.72 3.55
C MET A 35 0.06 -19.66 2.01
N ALA A 36 1.13 -19.20 1.35
CA ALA A 36 1.17 -18.94 -0.08
C ALA A 36 1.36 -20.21 -0.93
N ARG A 37 2.05 -21.21 -0.39
CA ARG A 37 2.40 -22.47 -1.14
C ARG A 37 1.22 -23.15 -1.81
N PRO A 38 0.04 -23.33 -1.16
CA PRO A 38 -1.11 -23.98 -1.80
C PRO A 38 -1.81 -23.09 -2.84
N LEU A 39 -1.45 -21.80 -2.95
CA LEU A 39 -2.19 -20.82 -3.72
C LEU A 39 -1.49 -20.54 -5.04
N GLY A 40 -2.06 -20.98 -6.14
CA GLY A 40 -1.55 -20.70 -7.49
C GLY A 40 -1.48 -19.21 -7.81
N LEU A 41 -2.32 -18.38 -7.17
CA LEU A 41 -2.36 -16.92 -7.34
C LEU A 41 -1.05 -16.20 -6.96
N PHE A 42 -0.24 -16.82 -6.10
CA PHE A 42 1.06 -16.29 -5.67
C PHE A 42 2.24 -17.06 -6.31
N GLN A 43 1.98 -17.93 -7.26
CA GLN A 43 3.03 -18.71 -7.91
C GLN A 43 4.14 -17.80 -8.46
N GLY A 44 5.41 -18.16 -8.17
CA GLY A 44 6.57 -17.40 -8.62
C GLY A 44 6.83 -16.11 -7.83
N TRP A 45 6.26 -16.00 -6.62
CA TRP A 45 6.58 -14.87 -5.73
C TRP A 45 8.09 -14.80 -5.43
N GLN A 46 8.57 -13.58 -5.25
CA GLN A 46 9.96 -13.30 -4.96
C GLN A 46 10.06 -12.47 -3.67
N ARG A 47 11.03 -12.81 -2.82
CA ARG A 47 11.33 -12.05 -1.62
C ARG A 47 12.13 -10.80 -1.95
N ILE A 48 11.72 -9.67 -1.43
CA ILE A 48 12.49 -8.43 -1.37
C ILE A 48 13.04 -8.27 0.05
N ALA A 49 14.36 -8.34 0.19
CA ALA A 49 15.01 -8.04 1.46
C ALA A 49 14.71 -6.58 1.83
N ALA A 50 13.95 -6.40 2.90
CA ALA A 50 13.52 -5.09 3.37
C ALA A 50 14.71 -4.28 3.91
N VAL A 51 14.62 -2.97 3.78
CA VAL A 51 15.61 -2.05 4.35
C VAL A 51 15.34 -1.88 5.84
N ASN A 52 16.30 -2.27 6.67
CA ASN A 52 16.22 -2.00 8.09
C ASN A 52 16.51 -0.51 8.33
N GLY A 53 15.53 0.18 8.91
CA GLY A 53 15.60 1.63 9.06
C GLY A 53 16.73 2.15 9.96
N VAL A 54 17.22 1.33 10.87
CA VAL A 54 18.34 1.71 11.76
C VAL A 54 19.70 1.66 11.06
N ASP A 55 19.78 0.98 9.92
CA ASP A 55 21.02 0.85 9.14
C ASP A 55 21.14 1.96 8.07
N ILE A 56 20.11 2.81 7.94
CA ILE A 56 20.10 3.91 6.97
C ILE A 56 21.10 5.01 7.42
N PRO A 57 21.95 5.52 6.52
CA PRO A 57 22.87 6.59 6.84
C PRO A 57 22.18 7.81 7.48
N GLY A 58 22.76 8.31 8.57
CA GLY A 58 22.20 9.44 9.31
C GLY A 58 21.18 9.08 10.38
N TYR A 59 20.84 7.79 10.56
CA TYR A 59 20.04 7.37 11.72
C TYR A 59 20.70 7.78 13.04
N GLY A 60 19.89 8.24 13.97
CA GLY A 60 20.36 8.69 15.29
C GLY A 60 21.13 10.01 15.31
N LYS A 61 21.33 10.66 14.15
CA LYS A 61 22.11 11.90 14.04
C LYS A 61 21.23 13.15 13.86
N PRO A 62 21.67 14.32 14.41
CA PRO A 62 21.02 15.59 14.08
C PRO A 62 21.01 15.85 12.57
N PRO A 63 20.09 16.66 12.06
CA PRO A 63 19.03 17.39 12.80
C PRO A 63 17.75 16.57 13.04
N TRP A 64 17.66 15.34 12.50
CA TRP A 64 16.42 14.59 12.41
C TRP A 64 16.10 13.80 13.68
N PHE A 65 17.14 13.30 14.36
CA PHE A 65 16.99 12.46 15.53
C PHE A 65 17.35 13.19 16.82
N ARG A 66 16.48 13.03 17.80
CA ARG A 66 16.69 13.41 19.19
C ARG A 66 16.46 12.14 20.01
N ASN A 67 17.25 11.88 21.02
CA ASN A 67 17.14 10.68 21.86
C ASN A 67 15.70 10.45 22.33
N GLY A 68 15.09 9.31 21.94
CA GLY A 68 13.76 8.92 22.37
C GLY A 68 13.02 7.92 21.47
N LYS A 69 11.82 7.53 21.89
CA LYS A 69 10.95 6.54 21.21
C LYS A 69 10.60 6.89 19.76
N ARG A 70 10.62 8.17 19.40
CA ARG A 70 10.32 8.62 18.03
C ARG A 70 11.34 8.12 17.00
N ASP A 71 12.56 7.91 17.41
CA ASP A 71 13.67 7.59 16.51
C ASP A 71 13.46 6.22 15.85
N LYS A 72 13.04 5.22 16.62
CA LYS A 72 12.74 3.87 16.08
C LYS A 72 11.53 3.87 15.14
N CYS A 73 10.46 4.61 15.49
CA CYS A 73 9.30 4.75 14.59
C CYS A 73 9.66 5.45 13.28
N TRP A 74 10.56 6.42 13.31
CA TRP A 74 11.04 7.09 12.10
C TRP A 74 11.89 6.16 11.26
N ALA A 75 12.80 5.41 11.89
CA ALA A 75 13.61 4.39 11.25
C ALA A 75 12.72 3.36 10.54
N GLY A 76 11.75 2.79 11.23
CA GLY A 76 10.83 1.82 10.64
C GLY A 76 10.06 2.38 9.43
N ARG A 77 9.58 3.63 9.51
CA ARG A 77 8.91 4.29 8.38
C ARG A 77 9.84 4.56 7.19
N ALA A 78 11.07 4.93 7.45
CA ALA A 78 12.09 5.13 6.42
C ALA A 78 12.44 3.81 5.74
N GLY A 79 12.71 2.77 6.53
CA GLY A 79 12.99 1.43 6.04
C GLY A 79 11.84 0.88 5.18
N CYS A 80 10.59 0.95 5.68
CA CYS A 80 9.40 0.58 4.92
C CYS A 80 9.32 1.35 3.58
N THR A 81 9.49 2.68 3.60
CA THR A 81 9.43 3.49 2.37
C THR A 81 10.49 3.07 1.34
N LEU A 82 11.72 2.83 1.77
CA LEU A 82 12.80 2.38 0.88
C LEU A 82 12.59 0.93 0.41
N SER A 83 11.99 0.08 1.23
CA SER A 83 11.67 -1.31 0.86
C SER A 83 10.63 -1.36 -0.26
N HIS A 84 9.56 -0.56 -0.15
CA HIS A 84 8.59 -0.43 -1.22
C HIS A 84 9.20 0.19 -2.49
N ARG A 85 10.07 1.20 -2.35
CA ARG A 85 10.83 1.74 -3.47
C ARG A 85 11.62 0.64 -4.19
N LYS A 86 12.38 -0.17 -3.43
CA LYS A 86 13.18 -1.29 -3.96
C LYS A 86 12.30 -2.32 -4.68
N ALA A 87 11.11 -2.63 -4.15
CA ALA A 87 10.16 -3.54 -4.78
C ALA A 87 9.68 -3.00 -6.14
N ILE A 88 9.36 -1.70 -6.23
CA ILE A 88 8.92 -1.09 -7.48
C ILE A 88 10.06 -0.99 -8.50
N GLU A 89 11.29 -0.67 -8.05
CA GLU A 89 12.50 -0.69 -8.90
C GLU A 89 12.71 -2.08 -9.50
N HIS A 90 12.64 -3.12 -8.67
CA HIS A 90 12.74 -4.50 -9.13
C HIS A 90 11.69 -4.85 -10.18
N ALA A 91 10.42 -4.53 -9.93
CA ALA A 91 9.34 -4.78 -10.89
C ALA A 91 9.55 -4.05 -12.22
N ARG A 92 10.02 -2.79 -12.17
CA ARG A 92 10.37 -2.01 -13.35
C ARG A 92 11.51 -2.66 -14.15
N ASP A 93 12.56 -3.06 -13.47
CA ASP A 93 13.76 -3.63 -14.08
C ASP A 93 13.51 -5.03 -14.68
N MET A 94 12.57 -5.79 -14.06
CA MET A 94 12.05 -7.04 -14.63
C MET A 94 11.15 -6.84 -15.85
N GLY A 95 10.77 -5.61 -16.18
CA GLY A 95 9.92 -5.33 -17.32
C GLY A 95 8.43 -5.68 -17.11
N TRP A 96 7.97 -5.94 -15.90
CA TRP A 96 6.59 -6.35 -15.61
C TRP A 96 5.59 -5.23 -15.93
N SER A 97 4.42 -5.60 -16.44
CA SER A 97 3.30 -4.67 -16.68
C SER A 97 2.51 -4.38 -15.41
N SER A 98 2.58 -5.30 -14.45
CA SER A 98 1.94 -5.17 -13.13
C SER A 98 2.72 -5.92 -12.06
N VAL A 99 2.63 -5.43 -10.82
CA VAL A 99 3.25 -6.07 -9.66
C VAL A 99 2.30 -6.07 -8.47
N LEU A 100 2.14 -7.20 -7.82
CA LEU A 100 1.52 -7.32 -6.50
C LEU A 100 2.63 -7.20 -5.45
N ILE A 101 2.54 -6.20 -4.60
CA ILE A 101 3.46 -5.98 -3.48
C ILE A 101 2.74 -6.33 -2.19
N LEU A 102 3.36 -7.21 -1.41
CA LEU A 102 2.86 -7.71 -0.13
C LEU A 102 3.88 -7.45 0.98
N GLU A 103 3.39 -7.15 2.19
CA GLU A 103 4.20 -7.27 3.42
C GLU A 103 4.14 -8.71 3.93
N ASP A 104 5.10 -9.11 4.76
CA ASP A 104 5.27 -10.49 5.23
C ASP A 104 4.27 -10.94 6.30
N ASP A 105 3.45 -10.03 6.82
CA ASP A 105 2.45 -10.27 7.86
C ASP A 105 1.00 -10.21 7.34
N ILE A 106 0.81 -10.52 6.06
CA ILE A 106 -0.53 -10.61 5.49
C ILE A 106 -1.30 -11.83 6.00
N GLN A 107 -2.61 -11.70 6.00
CA GLN A 107 -3.57 -12.76 6.29
C GLN A 107 -4.63 -12.83 5.21
N LEU A 108 -4.95 -14.03 4.76
CA LEU A 108 -6.00 -14.27 3.78
C LEU A 108 -7.31 -14.59 4.50
N GLY A 109 -8.39 -13.94 4.06
CA GLY A 109 -9.73 -14.23 4.56
C GLY A 109 -10.28 -15.56 4.02
N ALA A 110 -11.30 -16.08 4.69
CA ALA A 110 -12.06 -17.21 4.18
C ALA A 110 -12.59 -16.93 2.77
N GLY A 111 -12.49 -17.92 1.88
CA GLY A 111 -12.92 -17.77 0.49
C GLY A 111 -12.03 -16.88 -0.37
N PHE A 112 -10.80 -16.58 0.08
CA PHE A 112 -9.85 -15.72 -0.65
C PHE A 112 -9.70 -16.10 -2.11
N GLU A 113 -9.50 -17.39 -2.43
CA GLU A 113 -9.28 -17.84 -3.82
C GLU A 113 -10.47 -17.54 -4.72
N THR A 114 -11.68 -17.80 -4.24
CA THR A 114 -12.92 -17.51 -4.99
C THR A 114 -13.05 -16.02 -5.25
N SER A 115 -12.91 -15.21 -4.20
CA SER A 115 -13.03 -13.74 -4.30
C SER A 115 -11.91 -13.13 -5.14
N ALA A 116 -10.69 -13.68 -5.09
CA ALA A 116 -9.56 -13.25 -5.92
C ALA A 116 -9.79 -13.58 -7.40
N ARG A 117 -10.40 -14.74 -7.69
CA ARG A 117 -10.81 -15.13 -9.05
C ARG A 117 -11.91 -14.20 -9.58
N ASP A 118 -12.91 -13.92 -8.76
CA ASP A 118 -13.97 -12.98 -9.13
C ASP A 118 -13.41 -11.57 -9.36
N PHE A 119 -12.45 -11.15 -8.54
CA PHE A 119 -11.71 -9.91 -8.76
C PHE A 119 -11.02 -9.92 -10.13
N LEU A 120 -10.26 -10.96 -10.47
CA LEU A 120 -9.57 -11.07 -11.76
C LEU A 120 -10.56 -11.04 -12.94
N ASN A 121 -11.61 -11.85 -12.88
CA ASN A 121 -12.61 -11.96 -13.95
C ASN A 121 -13.35 -10.64 -14.18
N ARG A 122 -13.72 -9.94 -13.11
CA ARG A 122 -14.50 -8.71 -13.19
C ARG A 122 -13.66 -7.47 -13.44
N THR A 123 -12.41 -7.44 -12.92
CA THR A 123 -11.49 -6.32 -13.17
C THR A 123 -10.81 -6.43 -14.52
N ALA A 124 -10.72 -7.61 -15.14
CA ALA A 124 -10.27 -7.76 -16.52
C ALA A 124 -11.14 -6.93 -17.50
N ALA A 125 -12.45 -6.84 -17.22
CA ALA A 125 -13.36 -6.00 -18.00
C ALA A 125 -13.13 -4.48 -17.79
N CYS A 126 -12.46 -4.09 -16.69
CA CYS A 126 -12.13 -2.70 -16.34
C CYS A 126 -10.62 -2.45 -16.37
N ALA A 127 -9.85 -3.33 -17.02
CA ALA A 127 -8.40 -3.43 -16.87
C ALA A 127 -7.63 -2.16 -17.23
N ASP A 128 -8.16 -1.34 -18.14
CA ASP A 128 -7.39 -0.24 -18.73
C ASP A 128 -7.50 1.10 -17.99
N THR A 129 -8.23 1.15 -16.89
CA THR A 129 -8.60 2.43 -16.28
C THR A 129 -7.90 2.75 -14.95
N TRP A 130 -7.21 1.80 -14.34
CA TRP A 130 -6.58 2.02 -13.03
C TRP A 130 -5.07 1.75 -13.03
N GLY A 131 -4.33 2.51 -12.25
CA GLY A 131 -2.87 2.35 -12.09
C GLY A 131 -2.44 1.79 -10.73
N ALA A 132 -3.35 1.75 -9.74
CA ALA A 132 -3.13 1.14 -8.44
C ALA A 132 -4.41 0.51 -7.91
N CYS A 133 -4.31 -0.66 -7.28
CA CYS A 133 -5.43 -1.33 -6.63
C CYS A 133 -5.00 -1.89 -5.27
N PHE A 134 -5.66 -1.46 -4.20
CA PHE A 134 -5.43 -1.96 -2.85
C PHE A 134 -6.34 -3.16 -2.57
N LEU A 135 -5.74 -4.31 -2.32
CA LEU A 135 -6.44 -5.54 -1.93
C LEU A 135 -6.70 -5.59 -0.42
N GLY A 136 -5.97 -4.77 0.32
CA GLY A 136 -6.15 -4.53 1.73
C GLY A 136 -5.75 -3.11 2.11
N LEU A 137 -6.50 -2.50 3.00
CA LEU A 137 -6.27 -1.15 3.51
C LEU A 137 -6.60 -1.06 5.00
N SER A 138 -5.90 -0.16 5.70
CA SER A 138 -6.15 0.09 7.12
C SER A 138 -7.17 1.18 7.35
N LYS A 139 -7.27 2.15 6.47
CA LYS A 139 -8.19 3.28 6.61
C LYS A 139 -8.40 4.00 5.28
N GLN A 140 -9.64 4.29 4.96
CA GLN A 140 -9.98 5.17 3.83
C GLN A 140 -9.57 6.62 4.09
N VAL A 141 -9.13 7.30 3.04
CA VAL A 141 -8.87 8.75 3.02
C VAL A 141 -9.66 9.37 1.88
N GLY A 142 -10.58 10.25 2.22
CA GLY A 142 -11.43 10.93 1.25
C GLY A 142 -12.62 10.09 0.77
N PRO A 143 -13.25 10.48 -0.37
CA PRO A 143 -14.41 9.80 -0.89
C PRO A 143 -14.09 8.49 -1.59
N SER A 144 -15.11 7.64 -1.72
CA SER A 144 -15.11 6.45 -2.56
C SER A 144 -16.40 6.36 -3.38
N ARG A 145 -16.34 5.67 -4.50
CA ARG A 145 -17.51 5.28 -5.28
C ARG A 145 -17.42 3.81 -5.64
N LYS A 146 -18.53 3.10 -5.53
CA LYS A 146 -18.64 1.70 -5.91
C LYS A 146 -18.53 1.57 -7.42
N LEU A 147 -17.79 0.58 -7.88
CA LEU A 147 -17.61 0.26 -9.29
C LEU A 147 -18.36 -1.01 -9.67
N ILE A 148 -18.04 -2.11 -9.00
CA ILE A 148 -18.53 -3.44 -9.35
C ILE A 148 -18.60 -4.31 -8.10
N ASP A 149 -19.67 -5.12 -7.99
CA ASP A 149 -19.75 -6.17 -6.98
C ASP A 149 -18.87 -7.34 -7.41
N LEU A 150 -18.02 -7.82 -6.51
CA LEU A 150 -17.17 -8.98 -6.76
C LEU A 150 -17.91 -10.27 -6.38
N ASP A 151 -18.44 -10.30 -5.17
CA ASP A 151 -19.23 -11.39 -4.62
C ASP A 151 -20.38 -10.80 -3.76
N ASN A 152 -21.08 -11.65 -3.02
CA ASN A 152 -22.21 -11.21 -2.16
C ASN A 152 -21.76 -10.29 -1.01
N ALA A 153 -20.49 -10.24 -0.69
CA ALA A 153 -19.93 -9.50 0.45
C ALA A 153 -19.00 -8.37 0.03
N ARG A 154 -18.31 -8.49 -1.12
CA ARG A 154 -17.24 -7.59 -1.54
C ARG A 154 -17.55 -6.84 -2.82
N ALA A 155 -16.99 -5.65 -2.92
CA ALA A 155 -17.04 -4.85 -4.12
C ALA A 155 -15.71 -4.13 -4.37
N THR A 156 -15.46 -3.76 -5.62
CA THR A 156 -14.38 -2.86 -5.99
C THR A 156 -14.89 -1.43 -6.00
N TYR A 157 -14.09 -0.54 -5.46
CA TYR A 157 -14.37 0.90 -5.38
C TYR A 157 -13.25 1.68 -6.05
N GLU A 158 -13.59 2.78 -6.69
CA GLU A 158 -12.64 3.86 -6.92
C GLU A 158 -12.54 4.69 -5.64
N ILE A 159 -11.32 4.98 -5.19
CA ILE A 159 -11.05 5.72 -3.95
C ILE A 159 -10.16 6.93 -4.21
N PHE A 160 -10.29 7.95 -3.38
CA PHE A 160 -9.31 9.04 -3.37
C PHE A 160 -7.94 8.55 -2.89
N GLY A 161 -7.90 7.76 -1.82
CA GLY A 161 -6.71 7.14 -1.26
C GLY A 161 -6.99 6.39 0.03
N CYS A 162 -5.97 5.71 0.54
CA CYS A 162 -6.06 4.95 1.79
C CYS A 162 -4.74 4.95 2.56
N ILE A 163 -4.81 4.58 3.82
CA ILE A 163 -3.69 4.24 4.69
C ILE A 163 -3.59 2.72 4.74
N GLY A 164 -2.38 2.20 4.85
CA GLY A 164 -2.03 0.78 4.77
C GLY A 164 -1.59 0.42 3.34
N ALA A 165 -0.33 0.01 3.22
CA ALA A 165 0.28 -0.37 1.95
C ALA A 165 0.83 -1.81 2.03
N PHE A 166 0.11 -2.70 2.73
CA PHE A 166 0.56 -4.06 2.99
C PHE A 166 0.17 -5.08 1.89
N ALA A 167 -0.82 -4.75 1.04
CA ALA A 167 -1.24 -5.59 -0.08
C ALA A 167 -1.86 -4.74 -1.19
N TYR A 168 -1.11 -4.51 -2.26
CA TYR A 168 -1.59 -3.68 -3.37
C TYR A 168 -0.91 -4.05 -4.69
N ILE A 169 -1.64 -3.82 -5.78
CA ILE A 169 -1.16 -3.99 -7.15
C ILE A 169 -0.85 -2.61 -7.73
N LEU A 170 0.29 -2.48 -8.39
CA LEU A 170 0.62 -1.32 -9.22
C LEU A 170 0.75 -1.75 -10.68
N LYS A 171 0.32 -0.89 -11.59
CA LYS A 171 0.58 -1.01 -13.03
C LYS A 171 1.79 -0.18 -13.44
N ARG A 172 2.49 -0.63 -14.49
CA ARG A 172 3.76 -0.09 -14.98
C ARG A 172 3.73 1.42 -15.23
N GLU A 173 2.64 1.95 -15.74
CA GLU A 173 2.50 3.39 -16.01
C GLU A 173 2.62 4.27 -14.75
N SER A 174 2.53 3.67 -13.56
CA SER A 174 2.69 4.36 -12.28
C SER A 174 4.12 4.28 -11.73
N PHE A 175 4.95 3.32 -12.18
CA PHE A 175 6.25 3.03 -11.58
C PHE A 175 7.21 4.22 -11.61
N ASP A 176 7.49 4.75 -12.78
CA ASP A 176 8.48 5.83 -12.94
C ASP A 176 8.07 7.09 -12.18
N TRP A 177 6.77 7.41 -12.21
CA TRP A 177 6.28 8.55 -11.47
C TRP A 177 6.40 8.34 -9.94
N ILE A 178 6.07 7.15 -9.44
CA ILE A 178 6.23 6.82 -8.02
C ILE A 178 7.71 6.91 -7.64
N LEU A 179 8.60 6.28 -8.40
CA LEU A 179 10.04 6.25 -8.15
C LEU A 179 10.68 7.64 -8.18
N ALA A 180 10.24 8.52 -9.07
CA ALA A 180 10.69 9.91 -9.13
C ALA A 180 10.29 10.74 -7.90
N ASN A 181 9.27 10.31 -7.14
CA ASN A 181 8.75 11.01 -5.97
C ASN A 181 9.09 10.33 -4.64
N LEU A 182 9.51 9.08 -4.65
CA LEU A 182 10.00 8.40 -3.46
C LEU A 182 11.47 8.77 -3.21
N PRO A 183 11.90 8.81 -1.93
CA PRO A 183 13.24 9.23 -1.56
C PRO A 183 14.28 8.18 -1.89
N SER A 184 15.51 8.63 -2.14
CA SER A 184 16.72 7.78 -2.03
C SER A 184 17.13 7.63 -0.55
N PRO A 185 18.06 6.71 -0.22
CA PRO A 185 18.57 6.56 1.15
C PRO A 185 19.10 7.87 1.75
N GLU A 186 19.74 8.72 0.93
CA GLU A 186 20.34 9.99 1.37
C GLU A 186 19.28 11.05 1.70
N SER A 187 18.13 11.00 1.04
CA SER A 187 17.05 11.98 1.16
C SER A 187 15.88 11.54 2.05
N VAL A 188 15.89 10.28 2.51
CA VAL A 188 14.73 9.67 3.17
C VAL A 188 14.32 10.39 4.46
N TRP A 189 15.25 10.87 5.27
CA TRP A 189 14.93 11.57 6.51
C TRP A 189 14.19 12.88 6.27
N THR A 190 14.63 13.64 5.26
CA THR A 190 13.92 14.85 4.82
C THR A 190 12.53 14.51 4.30
N TRP A 191 12.41 13.43 3.54
CA TRP A 191 11.15 12.97 2.98
C TRP A 191 10.17 12.52 4.08
N ILE A 192 10.63 11.70 5.04
CA ILE A 192 9.82 11.24 6.19
C ILE A 192 9.34 12.42 7.05
N SER A 193 10.16 13.44 7.21
CA SER A 193 9.75 14.66 7.95
C SER A 193 8.54 15.34 7.32
N ARG A 194 8.41 15.28 5.99
CA ARG A 194 7.33 15.91 5.23
C ARG A 194 6.11 15.00 5.05
N HIS A 195 6.35 13.73 4.80
CA HIS A 195 5.29 12.79 4.37
C HIS A 195 4.90 11.78 5.44
N ARG A 196 5.75 11.57 6.43
CA ARG A 196 5.63 10.66 7.57
C ARG A 196 5.78 9.17 7.24
N ALA A 197 5.18 8.66 6.16
CA ALA A 197 5.23 7.26 5.73
C ALA A 197 4.74 7.15 4.29
N ILE A 198 5.06 6.03 3.62
CA ILE A 198 4.70 5.79 2.21
C ILE A 198 3.19 5.73 2.00
N ASP A 199 2.45 5.06 2.87
CA ASP A 199 0.99 4.95 2.81
C ASP A 199 0.31 6.32 2.88
N ARG A 200 0.80 7.21 3.74
CA ARG A 200 0.32 8.60 3.84
C ARG A 200 0.65 9.42 2.61
N TRP A 201 1.77 9.13 1.98
CA TRP A 201 2.12 9.76 0.71
C TRP A 201 1.23 9.24 -0.42
N TYR A 202 1.02 7.92 -0.51
CA TYR A 202 0.08 7.30 -1.44
C TYR A 202 -1.32 7.89 -1.31
N ALA A 203 -1.85 7.96 -0.09
CA ALA A 203 -3.18 8.48 0.20
C ALA A 203 -3.43 9.92 -0.34
N ARG A 204 -2.38 10.71 -0.52
CA ARG A 204 -2.48 12.11 -0.96
C ARG A 204 -2.11 12.33 -2.41
N ASN A 205 -1.36 11.42 -3.00
CA ASN A 205 -0.69 11.67 -4.27
C ASN A 205 -1.05 10.69 -5.38
N LEU A 206 -1.32 9.41 -5.12
CA LEU A 206 -1.59 8.43 -6.18
C LEU A 206 -2.75 8.84 -7.07
N SER A 207 -3.87 9.29 -6.50
CA SER A 207 -5.05 9.72 -7.29
C SER A 207 -4.83 10.97 -8.13
N ARG A 208 -3.65 11.61 -8.05
CA ARG A 208 -3.25 12.70 -8.97
C ARG A 208 -2.63 12.15 -10.25
N ARG A 209 -2.11 10.94 -10.19
CA ARG A 209 -1.40 10.32 -11.31
C ARG A 209 -2.24 9.28 -12.03
N CYS A 210 -2.97 8.48 -11.28
CA CYS A 210 -3.76 7.37 -11.82
C CYS A 210 -5.07 7.21 -11.05
N VAL A 211 -5.99 6.45 -11.64
CA VAL A 211 -7.17 5.96 -10.93
C VAL A 211 -6.75 4.94 -9.90
N VAL A 212 -7.25 5.08 -8.68
CA VAL A 212 -6.91 4.20 -7.56
C VAL A 212 -8.14 3.40 -7.19
N HIS A 213 -8.01 2.08 -7.24
CA HIS A 213 -9.05 1.15 -6.83
C HIS A 213 -8.75 0.56 -5.45
N ALA A 214 -9.77 0.05 -4.80
CA ALA A 214 -9.65 -0.77 -3.59
C ALA A 214 -10.77 -1.80 -3.53
N VAL A 215 -10.48 -2.95 -2.94
CA VAL A 215 -11.48 -3.97 -2.60
C VAL A 215 -11.98 -3.73 -1.19
N SER A 216 -13.30 -3.75 -0.99
CA SER A 216 -13.93 -3.60 0.32
C SER A 216 -15.12 -4.54 0.46
N PRO A 217 -15.25 -5.26 1.57
CA PRO A 217 -14.23 -5.55 2.60
C PRO A 217 -12.91 -6.06 2.05
N ASN A 218 -11.81 -5.90 2.84
CA ASN A 218 -10.48 -6.29 2.41
C ASN A 218 -10.42 -7.74 1.89
N LEU A 219 -9.76 -7.94 0.76
CA LEU A 219 -9.46 -9.26 0.23
C LEU A 219 -8.27 -9.89 0.95
N ILE A 220 -7.29 -9.06 1.31
CA ILE A 220 -6.10 -9.42 2.07
C ILE A 220 -6.05 -8.52 3.30
N GLY A 221 -5.92 -9.12 4.48
CA GLY A 221 -5.68 -8.44 5.74
C GLY A 221 -4.23 -8.60 6.21
N HIS A 222 -3.95 -8.22 7.44
CA HIS A 222 -2.72 -8.58 8.11
C HIS A 222 -3.02 -9.07 9.53
N TYR A 223 -2.21 -10.00 10.02
CA TYR A 223 -2.36 -10.51 11.38
C TYR A 223 -1.64 -9.61 12.39
N SER A 224 -2.09 -9.72 13.64
CA SER A 224 -1.45 -9.01 14.73
C SER A 224 -0.07 -9.57 15.00
N SER A 225 0.93 -8.77 14.72
CA SER A 225 2.31 -9.05 15.07
C SER A 225 2.95 -7.82 15.71
N PHE A 226 4.12 -7.98 16.32
CA PHE A 226 4.87 -6.82 16.77
C PHE A 226 5.29 -5.98 15.56
N SER A 227 4.81 -4.75 15.50
CA SER A 227 5.15 -3.83 14.41
C SER A 227 6.54 -3.24 14.62
N ASP A 228 7.49 -3.57 13.76
CA ASP A 228 8.82 -2.94 13.76
C ASP A 228 8.75 -1.45 13.41
N ILE A 229 7.71 -1.03 12.66
CA ILE A 229 7.45 0.38 12.34
C ILE A 229 6.84 1.11 13.53
N GLY A 230 5.83 0.53 14.15
CA GLY A 230 5.10 1.14 15.27
C GLY A 230 5.76 0.94 16.62
N GLN A 231 6.70 0.00 16.74
CA GLN A 231 7.32 -0.44 18.00
C GLN A 231 6.29 -0.81 19.09
N ARG A 232 5.22 -1.46 18.68
CA ARG A 232 4.13 -1.92 19.54
C ARG A 232 3.50 -3.18 18.95
N ALA A 233 2.83 -3.97 19.78
CA ALA A 233 1.96 -5.02 19.27
C ALA A 233 0.93 -4.41 18.31
N GLY A 234 0.78 -4.98 17.15
CA GLY A 234 -0.20 -4.54 16.16
C GLY A 234 -1.61 -4.68 16.73
N ALA A 235 -2.51 -3.78 16.41
CA ALA A 235 -3.93 -4.03 16.60
C ALA A 235 -4.33 -5.14 15.61
N ASN A 236 -5.08 -6.13 16.10
CA ASN A 236 -5.58 -7.21 15.25
C ASN A 236 -6.48 -6.63 14.17
N LEU A 237 -6.00 -6.58 12.95
CA LEU A 237 -6.84 -6.56 11.76
C LEU A 237 -7.06 -8.01 11.32
N VAL A 238 -7.41 -8.87 12.29
CA VAL A 238 -7.79 -10.24 12.02
C VAL A 238 -9.06 -10.17 11.20
N ILE A 239 -9.03 -10.73 10.02
CA ILE A 239 -10.23 -11.09 9.28
C ILE A 239 -10.81 -12.32 10.01
N GLU A 240 -11.38 -12.10 11.19
CA GLU A 240 -12.29 -13.07 11.80
C GLU A 240 -13.59 -12.91 11.04
N ASP A 241 -13.94 -13.94 10.29
CA ASP A 241 -15.12 -14.01 9.43
C ASP A 241 -15.35 -12.81 8.49
N CYS A 242 -15.82 -13.08 7.29
CA CYS A 242 -16.11 -12.10 6.24
C CYS A 242 -17.06 -10.94 6.65
N GLY A 243 -17.37 -10.79 7.91
CA GLY A 243 -18.32 -9.80 8.43
C GLY A 243 -17.78 -8.78 9.42
N SER A 244 -16.60 -8.99 10.03
CA SER A 244 -16.08 -8.08 11.07
C SER A 244 -14.77 -7.42 10.69
N ASN A 245 -14.75 -6.66 9.61
CA ASN A 245 -13.63 -5.77 9.35
C ASN A 245 -13.68 -4.61 10.37
N SER A 246 -12.59 -4.36 11.04
CA SER A 246 -12.39 -3.18 11.89
C SER A 246 -12.41 -1.85 11.14
N HIS A 247 -12.81 -1.87 9.87
CA HIS A 247 -12.98 -0.70 9.03
C HIS A 247 -14.44 -0.55 8.63
N ASP A 248 -14.95 0.65 8.79
CA ASP A 248 -16.19 1.02 8.13
C ASP A 248 -16.09 0.65 6.65
N PRO A 249 -17.03 -0.12 6.10
CA PRO A 249 -17.02 -0.46 4.69
C PRO A 249 -16.98 0.81 3.84
N LEU A 250 -16.29 0.74 2.71
CA LEU A 250 -16.23 1.87 1.79
C LEU A 250 -17.66 2.26 1.38
N ARG A 251 -17.95 3.55 1.41
CA ARG A 251 -19.29 4.07 1.11
C ARG A 251 -19.35 4.63 -0.28
N ASP A 252 -20.32 4.18 -1.05
CA ASP A 252 -20.61 4.79 -2.35
C ASP A 252 -21.20 6.19 -2.17
N CYS A 253 -20.55 7.18 -2.78
CA CYS A 253 -21.09 8.54 -2.80
C CYS A 253 -21.60 8.96 -4.19
N GLY A 254 -21.61 8.04 -5.16
CA GLY A 254 -21.96 8.31 -6.54
C GLY A 254 -20.89 9.09 -7.32
N LYS A 255 -20.91 8.98 -8.65
CA LYS A 255 -19.85 9.50 -9.54
C LYS A 255 -19.65 11.01 -9.40
N THR A 256 -20.72 11.79 -9.45
CA THR A 256 -20.65 13.27 -9.42
C THR A 256 -20.11 13.78 -8.08
N ALA A 257 -20.64 13.26 -6.96
CA ALA A 257 -20.18 13.63 -5.64
C ALA A 257 -18.73 13.19 -5.40
N PHE A 258 -18.33 12.02 -5.90
CA PHE A 258 -16.95 11.55 -5.86
C PHE A 258 -15.99 12.54 -6.50
N VAL A 259 -16.24 12.92 -7.76
CA VAL A 259 -15.38 13.85 -8.51
C VAL A 259 -15.28 15.20 -7.80
N MET A 260 -16.42 15.77 -7.36
CA MET A 260 -16.44 17.05 -6.65
C MET A 260 -15.66 17.01 -5.35
N ARG A 261 -15.88 15.98 -4.51
CA ARG A 261 -15.18 15.82 -3.23
C ARG A 261 -13.68 15.57 -3.42
N CYS A 262 -13.28 14.83 -4.46
CA CYS A 262 -11.86 14.65 -4.81
C CYS A 262 -11.20 15.98 -5.17
N ARG A 263 -11.86 16.85 -5.97
CA ARG A 263 -11.33 18.17 -6.31
C ARG A 263 -11.16 19.06 -5.08
N LEU A 264 -12.17 19.12 -4.23
CA LEU A 264 -12.11 19.89 -2.96
C LEU A 264 -10.97 19.39 -2.06
N LEU A 265 -10.83 18.09 -1.91
CA LEU A 265 -9.80 17.52 -1.05
C LEU A 265 -8.39 17.77 -1.59
N ARG A 266 -8.19 17.67 -2.92
CA ARG A 266 -6.92 18.04 -3.57
C ARG A 266 -6.57 19.50 -3.33
N GLY A 267 -7.54 20.41 -3.46
CA GLY A 267 -7.35 21.83 -3.13
C GLY A 267 -6.94 22.06 -1.68
N ARG A 268 -7.62 21.42 -0.72
CA ARG A 268 -7.26 21.49 0.70
C ARG A 268 -5.84 21.00 0.98
N PHE A 269 -5.41 19.87 0.39
CA PHE A 269 -4.04 19.38 0.56
C PHE A 269 -3.01 20.31 -0.07
N GLN A 270 -3.33 20.93 -1.19
CA GLN A 270 -2.44 21.91 -1.82
C GLN A 270 -2.27 23.17 -0.95
N LEU A 271 -3.35 23.73 -0.44
CA LEU A 271 -3.33 24.87 0.47
C LEU A 271 -2.55 24.54 1.75
N ALA A 272 -2.78 23.38 2.36
CA ALA A 272 -2.05 22.93 3.53
C ALA A 272 -0.54 22.79 3.27
N ARG A 273 -0.14 22.35 2.07
CA ARG A 273 1.26 22.28 1.66
C ARG A 273 1.86 23.67 1.58
N ILE A 274 1.23 24.60 0.89
CA ILE A 274 1.69 25.99 0.76
C ILE A 274 1.82 26.65 2.14
N ALA A 275 0.82 26.47 3.00
CA ALA A 275 0.85 27.02 4.36
C ALA A 275 2.01 26.43 5.21
N ASN A 276 2.35 25.16 5.01
CA ASN A 276 3.50 24.53 5.69
C ASN A 276 4.85 25.04 5.15
N GLU A 277 4.95 25.23 3.83
CA GLU A 277 6.14 25.79 3.20
C GLU A 277 6.39 27.24 3.67
N LEU A 278 5.34 28.06 3.72
CA LEU A 278 5.42 29.43 4.23
C LEU A 278 5.82 29.47 5.72
N ARG A 279 5.23 28.60 6.55
CA ARG A 279 5.63 28.48 7.97
C ARG A 279 7.09 28.08 8.11
N GLY A 280 7.57 27.14 7.28
CA GLY A 280 8.97 26.74 7.27
C GLY A 280 9.92 27.87 6.82
N ALA A 281 9.52 28.67 5.84
CA ALA A 281 10.27 29.84 5.40
C ALA A 281 10.35 30.91 6.50
N LEU A 282 9.23 31.22 7.15
CA LEU A 282 9.17 32.19 8.27
C LEU A 282 10.04 31.75 9.46
N LYS A 283 10.06 30.46 9.81
CA LYS A 283 10.95 29.92 10.85
C LYS A 283 12.42 30.14 10.50
N ARG A 284 12.82 29.89 9.25
CA ARG A 284 14.20 30.12 8.79
C ARG A 284 14.60 31.58 8.86
N ILE A 285 13.70 32.50 8.49
CA ILE A 285 13.95 33.95 8.58
C ILE A 285 14.10 34.41 10.05
N ARG A 286 13.38 33.77 10.97
CA ARG A 286 13.42 34.12 12.41
C ARG A 286 14.55 33.41 13.16
N GLY A 287 15.41 32.64 12.51
CA GLY A 287 16.51 31.89 13.14
C GLY A 287 16.06 30.78 14.10
N LEU A 288 14.82 30.30 13.95
CA LEU A 288 14.21 29.23 14.76
C LEU A 288 14.21 27.88 14.06
#